data_77851ca772ca84a480c97935f3737938
#
_entry.id   77851ca772ca84a480c97935f3737938
#
_cell.length_a   1.000
_cell.length_b   1.000
_cell.length_c   1.000
_cell.angle_alpha   90.00
_cell.angle_beta   90.00
_cell.angle_gamma   90.00
#
_symmetry.space_group_name_H-M   'P 1'
#
loop_
_entity.id
_entity.type
_entity.pdbx_description
1 polymer ?
#
loop_
_entity_poly.entity_id
_entity_poly.type
_entity_poly.pdbx_seq_one_letter_code
_entity_poly.pdbx_strand_id
1 'polypeptide(L)'
;TSRRQRQMCIRDRKSEDKELYYRVRDAVGEIRKYVTDKLGCQIIDNSLLIKLEKIPVIPEQFMGIGQFSSKEEYVYLCILLMFLEDKDAQEQFILSQLTEYMTAVMPGEITDWTLYNNRRKLIRVLRYTVEQGMVRVTDGTDDVFMDDAGGEVLYENTGASKYFMRNFSRDIMEYTKPEDFRESEWFEVDEDRGLARRHRVYKRLLFAPAVYREDGSGEDFEYLKYYGYRLSEELEQLFECHVQIHRGSAFLLSGQDCRMGAAFPENNSLADILMLAFGKIREKIEGKVWKITPEEMSLVDKIEFESLILDVKKEYGSGFAKLYRDMPEGEFIKNVTDEMERWMFIKKVDDMHQIKICPLVGKIQGSYPQDYTGGNENEQ
;
A
#
# COMPACT_ATOMS: atom_id res chain seq x y z
N THR A 1 14.74 6.93 -1.24
CA THR A 1 13.35 6.43 -1.00
C THR A 1 12.57 6.17 -2.28
N SER A 2 12.87 6.84 -3.38
CA SER A 2 12.07 6.72 -4.62
C SER A 2 12.35 5.46 -5.45
N ARG A 3 13.50 4.80 -5.29
CA ARG A 3 13.86 3.60 -6.07
C ARG A 3 13.09 2.34 -5.68
N ARG A 4 12.68 2.16 -4.42
CA ARG A 4 12.05 0.93 -3.93
C ARG A 4 10.54 0.85 -4.23
N GLN A 5 9.83 1.96 -4.25
CA GLN A 5 8.43 2.00 -4.70
C GLN A 5 8.27 1.78 -6.22
N ARG A 6 9.32 2.04 -7.00
CA ARG A 6 9.30 1.86 -8.46
C ARG A 6 9.26 0.40 -8.91
N GLN A 7 9.75 -0.54 -8.12
CA GLN A 7 9.87 -1.94 -8.56
C GLN A 7 8.57 -2.75 -8.49
N MET A 8 7.61 -2.37 -7.63
CA MET A 8 6.26 -2.97 -7.68
C MET A 8 5.27 -2.23 -8.59
N CYS A 9 5.57 -1.01 -8.96
CA CYS A 9 4.83 -0.31 -10.00
C CYS A 9 5.68 -0.36 -11.26
N ILE A 10 5.36 -1.26 -12.20
CA ILE A 10 5.77 -1.09 -13.58
C ILE A 10 4.99 0.14 -14.06
N ARG A 11 5.58 1.31 -13.88
CA ARG A 11 5.12 2.61 -14.34
C ARG A 11 6.31 3.33 -14.92
N ASP A 12 6.77 2.87 -16.06
CA ASP A 12 7.89 3.50 -16.70
C ASP A 12 7.36 4.44 -17.77
N ARG A 13 7.61 5.73 -17.55
CA ARG A 13 7.22 6.79 -18.47
C ARG A 13 8.42 7.12 -19.37
N LYS A 14 8.15 7.06 -20.66
CA LYS A 14 9.16 7.40 -21.68
C LYS A 14 9.73 8.82 -21.53
N SER A 15 8.97 9.74 -20.92
CA SER A 15 9.37 11.14 -20.70
C SER A 15 10.33 11.33 -19.52
N GLU A 16 10.35 10.42 -18.55
CA GLU A 16 11.21 10.52 -17.36
C GLU A 16 12.53 9.79 -17.53
N ASP A 17 12.44 8.52 -17.92
CA ASP A 17 13.60 7.65 -18.14
C ASP A 17 13.37 6.80 -19.37
N LYS A 18 13.94 7.25 -20.47
CA LYS A 18 13.78 6.64 -21.78
C LYS A 18 14.46 5.27 -21.86
N GLU A 19 15.60 5.12 -21.20
CA GLU A 19 16.36 3.87 -21.19
C GLU A 19 15.62 2.80 -20.39
N LEU A 20 15.15 3.16 -19.19
CA LEU A 20 14.37 2.27 -18.34
C LEU A 20 13.05 1.87 -19.03
N TYR A 21 12.36 2.82 -19.67
CA TYR A 21 11.14 2.53 -20.44
C TYR A 21 11.37 1.44 -21.50
N TYR A 22 12.41 1.55 -22.31
CA TYR A 22 12.68 0.55 -23.36
C TYR A 22 13.10 -0.79 -22.77
N ARG A 23 13.91 -0.80 -21.71
CA ARG A 23 14.30 -2.03 -21.00
C ARG A 23 13.08 -2.76 -20.44
N VAL A 24 12.16 -2.03 -19.83
CA VAL A 24 10.91 -2.62 -19.30
C VAL A 24 10.02 -3.11 -20.43
N ARG A 25 9.89 -2.34 -21.50
CA ARG A 25 9.11 -2.73 -22.68
C ARG A 25 9.60 -4.03 -23.30
N ASP A 26 10.91 -4.20 -23.40
CA ASP A 26 11.50 -5.43 -23.93
C ASP A 26 11.22 -6.62 -22.99
N ALA A 27 11.26 -6.42 -21.69
CA ALA A 27 10.99 -7.44 -20.68
C ALA A 27 9.49 -7.79 -20.52
N VAL A 28 8.58 -6.86 -20.84
CA VAL A 28 7.12 -7.06 -20.68
C VAL A 28 6.63 -8.28 -21.45
N GLY A 29 7.23 -8.56 -22.62
CA GLY A 29 6.87 -9.73 -23.45
C GLY A 29 6.99 -11.05 -22.70
N GLU A 30 8.02 -11.20 -21.86
CA GLU A 30 8.30 -12.41 -21.09
C GLU A 30 7.30 -12.62 -19.94
N ILE A 31 6.92 -11.54 -19.24
CA ILE A 31 6.05 -11.63 -18.07
C ILE A 31 4.55 -11.49 -18.40
N ARG A 32 4.20 -10.94 -19.57
CA ARG A 32 2.79 -10.66 -19.96
C ARG A 32 1.89 -11.88 -19.77
N LYS A 33 2.30 -13.01 -20.32
CA LYS A 33 1.52 -14.25 -20.22
C LYS A 33 1.31 -14.68 -18.77
N TYR A 34 2.37 -14.62 -17.95
CA TYR A 34 2.28 -14.97 -16.54
C TYR A 34 1.31 -14.05 -15.79
N VAL A 35 1.46 -12.75 -15.98
CA VAL A 35 0.63 -11.73 -15.34
C VAL A 35 -0.85 -11.88 -15.72
N THR A 36 -1.15 -12.11 -16.99
CA THR A 36 -2.53 -12.30 -17.46
C THR A 36 -3.11 -13.63 -17.00
N ASP A 37 -2.39 -14.74 -17.19
CA ASP A 37 -2.92 -16.09 -16.93
C ASP A 37 -3.00 -16.43 -15.45
N LYS A 38 -2.08 -15.92 -14.64
CA LYS A 38 -1.99 -16.26 -13.22
C LYS A 38 -2.61 -15.21 -12.30
N LEU A 39 -2.40 -13.94 -12.62
CA LEU A 39 -2.88 -12.84 -11.81
C LEU A 39 -4.20 -12.24 -12.33
N GLY A 40 -4.56 -12.48 -13.60
CA GLY A 40 -5.67 -11.78 -14.23
C GLY A 40 -5.45 -10.26 -14.26
N CYS A 41 -4.21 -9.79 -14.27
CA CYS A 41 -3.87 -8.38 -14.33
C CYS A 41 -3.63 -7.95 -15.77
N GLN A 42 -3.99 -6.71 -16.09
CA GLN A 42 -3.73 -6.12 -17.41
C GLN A 42 -2.42 -5.34 -17.39
N ILE A 43 -1.71 -5.39 -18.52
CA ILE A 43 -0.54 -4.53 -18.77
C ILE A 43 -0.93 -3.54 -19.87
N ILE A 44 -1.00 -2.27 -19.52
CA ILE A 44 -1.13 -1.16 -20.45
C ILE A 44 0.26 -0.85 -20.95
N ASP A 45 0.44 -0.94 -22.27
CA ASP A 45 1.70 -0.70 -22.96
C ASP A 45 1.42 0.19 -24.17
N ASN A 46 1.86 1.43 -24.11
CA ASN A 46 1.65 2.41 -25.16
C ASN A 46 2.83 3.40 -25.26
N SER A 47 2.71 4.38 -26.14
CA SER A 47 3.79 5.35 -26.37
C SER A 47 4.09 6.30 -25.20
N LEU A 48 3.20 6.40 -24.22
CA LEU A 48 3.34 7.31 -23.07
C LEU A 48 3.90 6.59 -21.85
N LEU A 49 3.38 5.38 -21.56
CA LEU A 49 3.70 4.64 -20.34
C LEU A 49 3.54 3.13 -20.51
N ILE A 50 4.19 2.40 -19.62
CA ILE A 50 3.93 0.99 -19.36
C ILE A 50 3.41 0.89 -17.92
N LYS A 51 2.22 0.31 -17.76
CA LYS A 51 1.56 0.20 -16.44
C LYS A 51 0.98 -1.19 -16.25
N LEU A 52 1.30 -1.80 -15.12
CA LEU A 52 0.59 -2.99 -14.63
C LEU A 52 -0.59 -2.57 -13.76
N GLU A 53 -1.81 -2.95 -14.15
CA GLU A 53 -3.00 -2.72 -13.34
C GLU A 53 -3.12 -3.76 -12.24
N LYS A 54 -2.84 -3.34 -11.00
CA LYS A 54 -2.90 -4.19 -9.83
C LYS A 54 -4.17 -3.88 -9.04
N ILE A 55 -5.25 -4.56 -9.36
CA ILE A 55 -6.48 -4.44 -8.59
C ILE A 55 -6.43 -5.52 -7.50
N PRO A 56 -6.42 -5.14 -6.20
CA PRO A 56 -6.31 -6.10 -5.12
C PRO A 56 -7.61 -6.90 -4.96
N VAL A 57 -7.49 -8.14 -4.48
CA VAL A 57 -8.66 -8.98 -4.14
C VAL A 57 -9.38 -8.43 -2.92
N ILE A 58 -8.60 -8.01 -1.93
CA ILE A 58 -9.05 -7.36 -0.71
C ILE A 58 -8.28 -6.06 -0.62
N PRO A 59 -8.96 -4.90 -0.56
CA PRO A 59 -8.28 -3.63 -0.36
C PRO A 59 -7.75 -3.55 1.07
N GLU A 60 -6.45 -3.40 1.20
CA GLU A 60 -5.77 -3.23 2.47
C GLU A 60 -5.34 -1.77 2.65
N GLN A 61 -5.19 -1.31 3.89
CA GLN A 61 -4.89 0.08 4.19
C GLN A 61 -3.57 0.56 3.53
N PHE A 62 -2.56 -0.30 3.46
CA PHE A 62 -1.26 0.01 2.85
C PHE A 62 -1.30 0.13 1.32
N MET A 63 -2.37 -0.29 0.67
CA MET A 63 -2.54 -0.22 -0.80
C MET A 63 -3.04 1.15 -1.27
N GLY A 64 -3.40 2.04 -0.35
CA GLY A 64 -3.78 3.41 -0.65
C GLY A 64 -2.62 4.27 -1.17
N ILE A 65 -2.95 5.48 -1.59
CA ILE A 65 -1.94 6.48 -1.99
C ILE A 65 -1.27 6.99 -0.71
N GLY A 66 -0.02 6.61 -0.48
CA GLY A 66 0.70 6.89 0.77
C GLY A 66 0.91 8.37 1.08
N GLN A 67 0.79 9.24 0.07
CA GLN A 67 0.86 10.69 0.23
C GLN A 67 -0.46 11.30 0.74
N PHE A 68 -1.59 10.57 0.59
CA PHE A 68 -2.91 11.08 0.99
C PHE A 68 -3.17 10.76 2.46
N SER A 69 -3.69 11.74 3.16
CA SER A 69 -3.99 11.66 4.60
C SER A 69 -5.48 11.69 4.90
N SER A 70 -6.32 11.95 3.90
CA SER A 70 -7.76 12.10 4.09
C SER A 70 -8.57 11.62 2.89
N LYS A 71 -9.87 11.35 3.11
CA LYS A 71 -10.79 10.91 2.07
C LYS A 71 -11.04 11.98 1.01
N GLU A 72 -11.01 13.25 1.41
CA GLU A 72 -11.24 14.40 0.52
C GLU A 72 -10.16 14.45 -0.58
N GLU A 73 -8.93 14.02 -0.31
CA GLU A 73 -7.87 13.99 -1.31
C GLU A 73 -8.18 12.97 -2.43
N TYR A 74 -8.81 11.85 -2.11
CA TYR A 74 -9.31 10.91 -3.13
C TYR A 74 -10.47 11.50 -3.92
N VAL A 75 -11.37 12.24 -3.27
CA VAL A 75 -12.45 12.97 -3.96
C VAL A 75 -11.88 14.00 -4.93
N TYR A 76 -10.90 14.79 -4.48
CA TYR A 76 -10.23 15.75 -5.36
C TYR A 76 -9.54 15.08 -6.55
N LEU A 77 -8.89 13.94 -6.32
CA LEU A 77 -8.28 13.18 -7.41
C LEU A 77 -9.33 12.71 -8.43
N CYS A 78 -10.47 12.18 -7.98
CA CYS A 78 -11.55 11.76 -8.87
C CYS A 78 -12.09 12.93 -9.70
N ILE A 79 -12.37 14.08 -9.08
CA ILE A 79 -12.87 15.27 -9.79
C ILE A 79 -11.81 15.81 -10.77
N LEU A 80 -10.53 15.82 -10.38
CA LEU A 80 -9.44 16.20 -11.28
C LEU A 80 -9.36 15.27 -12.49
N LEU A 81 -9.50 13.95 -12.31
CA LEU A 81 -9.53 13.01 -13.42
C LEU A 81 -10.71 13.26 -14.36
N MET A 82 -11.90 13.56 -13.82
CA MET A 82 -13.06 13.99 -14.63
C MET A 82 -12.77 15.27 -15.43
N PHE A 83 -12.16 16.26 -14.78
CA PHE A 83 -11.78 17.52 -15.44
C PHE A 83 -10.77 17.28 -16.58
N LEU A 84 -9.82 16.37 -16.39
CA LEU A 84 -8.81 16.04 -17.41
C LEU A 84 -9.36 15.19 -18.56
N GLU A 85 -10.48 14.48 -18.36
CA GLU A 85 -11.12 13.69 -19.42
C GLU A 85 -11.73 14.60 -20.50
N ASP A 86 -12.23 15.77 -20.10
CA ASP A 86 -12.80 16.77 -21.02
C ASP A 86 -11.72 17.57 -21.77
N LYS A 87 -10.44 17.32 -21.52
CA LYS A 87 -9.32 18.07 -22.10
C LYS A 87 -8.47 17.23 -23.03
N ASP A 88 -8.10 17.82 -24.16
CA ASP A 88 -7.19 17.20 -25.09
C ASP A 88 -5.77 17.05 -24.50
N ALA A 89 -5.01 16.08 -25.02
CA ALA A 89 -3.60 15.96 -24.69
C ALA A 89 -2.85 17.21 -25.15
N GLN A 90 -1.96 17.74 -24.28
CA GLN A 90 -1.22 18.99 -24.45
C GLN A 90 -2.07 20.27 -24.25
N GLU A 91 -3.35 20.14 -23.92
CA GLU A 91 -4.16 21.28 -23.55
C GLU A 91 -3.72 21.85 -22.19
N GLN A 92 -3.56 23.16 -22.14
CA GLN A 92 -3.16 23.86 -20.92
C GLN A 92 -4.38 24.38 -20.17
N PHE A 93 -4.27 24.43 -18.85
CA PHE A 93 -5.28 24.99 -17.96
C PHE A 93 -4.62 25.65 -16.76
N ILE A 94 -5.29 26.67 -16.21
CA ILE A 94 -4.86 27.34 -14.99
C ILE A 94 -5.57 26.76 -13.77
N LEU A 95 -4.98 26.93 -12.60
CA LEU A 95 -5.48 26.36 -11.37
C LEU A 95 -6.89 26.85 -11.02
N SER A 96 -7.21 28.12 -11.30
CA SER A 96 -8.55 28.66 -11.07
C SER A 96 -9.65 27.94 -11.87
N GLN A 97 -9.38 27.52 -13.11
CA GLN A 97 -10.34 26.74 -13.91
C GLN A 97 -10.66 25.39 -13.23
N LEU A 98 -9.65 24.75 -12.66
CA LEU A 98 -9.84 23.49 -11.93
C LEU A 98 -10.64 23.72 -10.64
N THR A 99 -10.30 24.73 -9.85
CA THR A 99 -11.00 25.02 -8.59
C THR A 99 -12.44 25.45 -8.79
N GLU A 100 -12.73 26.19 -9.84
CA GLU A 100 -14.10 26.56 -10.27
C GLU A 100 -14.88 25.29 -10.67
N TYR A 101 -14.28 24.41 -11.49
CA TYR A 101 -14.90 23.16 -11.88
C TYR A 101 -15.20 22.26 -10.66
N MET A 102 -14.23 22.10 -9.75
CA MET A 102 -14.41 21.33 -8.53
C MET A 102 -15.56 21.87 -7.66
N THR A 103 -15.65 23.20 -7.53
CA THR A 103 -16.72 23.87 -6.79
C THR A 103 -18.08 23.66 -7.46
N ALA A 104 -18.13 23.66 -8.79
CA ALA A 104 -19.37 23.43 -9.54
C ALA A 104 -19.86 21.97 -9.42
N VAL A 105 -18.94 20.99 -9.46
CA VAL A 105 -19.27 19.55 -9.38
C VAL A 105 -19.65 19.16 -7.95
N MET A 106 -18.98 19.70 -6.95
CA MET A 106 -19.19 19.34 -5.55
C MET A 106 -19.17 20.58 -4.64
N PRO A 107 -20.23 21.36 -4.66
CA PRO A 107 -20.31 22.55 -3.81
C PRO A 107 -20.39 22.16 -2.33
N GLY A 108 -19.62 22.84 -1.48
CA GLY A 108 -19.65 22.60 -0.05
C GLY A 108 -18.35 22.97 0.67
N GLU A 109 -18.27 22.60 1.91
CA GLU A 109 -17.13 22.94 2.78
C GLU A 109 -15.79 22.44 2.24
N ILE A 110 -15.78 21.27 1.60
CA ILE A 110 -14.53 20.67 1.07
C ILE A 110 -13.97 21.45 -0.12
N THR A 111 -14.79 22.24 -0.84
CA THR A 111 -14.39 23.08 -1.96
C THR A 111 -14.40 24.58 -1.60
N ASP A 112 -14.39 24.89 -0.33
CA ASP A 112 -14.10 26.24 0.15
C ASP A 112 -12.59 26.51 0.13
N TRP A 113 -12.12 27.17 -0.91
CA TRP A 113 -10.71 27.48 -1.14
C TRP A 113 -10.18 28.62 -0.27
N THR A 114 -11.02 29.28 0.51
CA THR A 114 -10.57 30.25 1.52
C THR A 114 -9.85 29.52 2.68
N LEU A 115 -10.20 28.24 2.90
CA LEU A 115 -9.61 27.40 3.94
C LEU A 115 -8.24 26.87 3.52
N TYR A 116 -7.20 27.25 4.24
CA TYR A 116 -5.83 26.80 4.01
C TYR A 116 -5.70 25.26 3.92
N ASN A 117 -6.42 24.53 4.77
CA ASN A 117 -6.36 23.07 4.79
C ASN A 117 -6.86 22.44 3.49
N ASN A 118 -7.90 22.99 2.87
CA ASN A 118 -8.41 22.51 1.58
C ASN A 118 -7.41 22.78 0.45
N ARG A 119 -6.82 23.98 0.42
CA ARG A 119 -5.75 24.28 -0.55
C ARG A 119 -4.57 23.34 -0.41
N ARG A 120 -4.11 23.09 0.81
CA ARG A 120 -3.02 22.15 1.09
C ARG A 120 -3.32 20.73 0.60
N LYS A 121 -4.56 20.25 0.80
CA LYS A 121 -5.00 18.93 0.29
C LYS A 121 -4.99 18.92 -1.24
N LEU A 122 -5.53 19.94 -1.91
CA LEU A 122 -5.54 20.02 -3.37
C LEU A 122 -4.12 20.05 -3.94
N ILE A 123 -3.23 20.85 -3.39
CA ILE A 123 -1.82 20.89 -3.82
C ILE A 123 -1.14 19.52 -3.68
N ARG A 124 -1.44 18.78 -2.62
CA ARG A 124 -0.91 17.40 -2.46
C ARG A 124 -1.41 16.46 -3.56
N VAL A 125 -2.68 16.59 -3.94
CA VAL A 125 -3.24 15.83 -5.07
C VAL A 125 -2.60 16.23 -6.38
N LEU A 126 -2.43 17.53 -6.64
CA LEU A 126 -1.76 18.02 -7.84
C LEU A 126 -0.30 17.54 -7.93
N ARG A 127 0.47 17.61 -6.85
CA ARG A 127 1.84 17.08 -6.79
C ARG A 127 1.87 15.58 -7.08
N TYR A 128 0.93 14.83 -6.53
CA TYR A 128 0.78 13.42 -6.87
C TYR A 128 0.52 13.21 -8.37
N THR A 129 -0.38 13.99 -8.99
CA THR A 129 -0.68 13.84 -10.42
C THR A 129 0.48 14.29 -11.32
N VAL A 130 1.27 15.28 -10.91
CA VAL A 130 2.53 15.64 -11.58
C VAL A 130 3.55 14.51 -11.46
N GLU A 131 3.73 13.98 -10.26
CA GLU A 131 4.64 12.84 -10.00
C GLU A 131 4.22 11.59 -10.79
N GLN A 132 2.90 11.37 -10.95
CA GLN A 132 2.38 10.29 -11.79
C GLN A 132 2.41 10.61 -13.29
N GLY A 133 2.71 11.85 -13.69
CA GLY A 133 2.78 12.32 -15.08
C GLY A 133 1.45 12.44 -15.78
N MET A 134 0.38 12.60 -15.05
CA MET A 134 -0.95 12.89 -15.59
C MET A 134 -1.03 14.35 -16.07
N VAL A 135 -0.38 15.23 -15.33
CA VAL A 135 -0.22 16.65 -15.68
C VAL A 135 1.23 17.08 -15.56
N ARG A 136 1.58 18.16 -16.20
CA ARG A 136 2.89 18.82 -16.13
C ARG A 136 2.70 20.29 -15.70
N VAL A 137 3.54 20.78 -14.82
CA VAL A 137 3.61 22.22 -14.53
C VAL A 137 4.35 22.88 -15.67
N THR A 138 3.74 23.88 -16.27
CA THR A 138 4.32 24.66 -17.38
C THR A 138 4.85 26.00 -16.89
N ASP A 139 4.14 26.64 -15.94
CA ASP A 139 4.55 27.91 -15.34
C ASP A 139 3.96 28.06 -13.93
N GLY A 140 4.67 28.77 -13.07
CA GLY A 140 4.28 28.98 -11.67
C GLY A 140 4.78 27.89 -10.71
N THR A 141 4.45 28.06 -9.43
CA THR A 141 4.75 27.11 -8.36
C THR A 141 3.52 26.88 -7.49
N ASP A 142 3.32 25.64 -7.06
CA ASP A 142 2.17 25.25 -6.24
C ASP A 142 2.10 25.98 -4.89
N ASP A 143 3.24 26.44 -4.37
CA ASP A 143 3.33 27.10 -3.07
C ASP A 143 2.56 28.43 -3.04
N VAL A 144 2.46 29.13 -4.18
CA VAL A 144 1.72 30.39 -4.28
C VAL A 144 0.24 30.21 -3.91
N PHE A 145 -0.39 29.12 -4.39
CA PHE A 145 -1.79 28.83 -4.06
C PHE A 145 -1.99 28.38 -2.61
N MET A 146 -0.99 27.78 -1.98
CA MET A 146 -1.10 27.46 -0.55
C MET A 146 -1.25 28.71 0.30
N ASP A 147 -0.52 29.75 -0.01
CA ASP A 147 -0.49 31.00 0.76
C ASP A 147 -1.65 31.94 0.37
N ASP A 148 -1.99 32.02 -0.91
CA ASP A 148 -3.04 32.87 -1.45
C ASP A 148 -3.98 32.07 -2.37
N ALA A 149 -5.29 32.11 -2.09
CA ALA A 149 -6.32 31.48 -2.91
C ALA A 149 -6.39 32.01 -4.35
N GLY A 150 -5.83 33.18 -4.60
CA GLY A 150 -5.70 33.80 -5.95
C GLY A 150 -4.42 33.40 -6.68
N GLY A 151 -3.56 32.57 -6.08
CA GLY A 151 -2.33 32.11 -6.71
C GLY A 151 -2.60 31.24 -7.94
N GLU A 152 -1.95 31.58 -9.07
CA GLU A 152 -2.14 30.87 -10.34
C GLU A 152 -0.93 30.00 -10.69
N VAL A 153 -1.24 28.81 -11.21
CA VAL A 153 -0.28 27.86 -11.75
C VAL A 153 -0.80 27.36 -13.09
N LEU A 154 0.05 27.30 -14.07
CA LEU A 154 -0.29 26.78 -15.40
C LEU A 154 0.13 25.30 -15.49
N TYR A 155 -0.85 24.47 -15.77
CA TYR A 155 -0.68 23.03 -15.99
C TYR A 155 -0.94 22.66 -17.44
N GLU A 156 -0.38 21.52 -17.87
CA GLU A 156 -0.62 20.89 -19.17
C GLU A 156 -1.12 19.46 -18.95
N ASN A 157 -2.22 19.08 -19.57
CA ASN A 157 -2.71 17.70 -19.62
C ASN A 157 -1.78 16.86 -20.51
N THR A 158 -1.18 15.79 -19.97
CA THR A 158 -0.31 14.91 -20.75
C THR A 158 -1.09 13.86 -21.56
N GLY A 159 -2.39 13.71 -21.31
CA GLY A 159 -3.22 12.65 -21.86
C GLY A 159 -3.00 11.29 -21.18
N ALA A 160 -2.19 11.21 -20.14
CA ALA A 160 -1.95 9.96 -19.41
C ALA A 160 -3.04 9.66 -18.37
N SER A 161 -3.84 10.67 -17.95
CA SER A 161 -4.91 10.55 -16.93
C SER A 161 -5.87 9.40 -17.20
N LYS A 162 -6.27 9.20 -18.46
CA LYS A 162 -7.19 8.13 -18.89
C LYS A 162 -6.71 6.71 -18.56
N TYR A 163 -5.40 6.51 -18.39
CA TYR A 163 -4.84 5.22 -18.01
C TYR A 163 -4.80 5.01 -16.49
N PHE A 164 -5.25 5.99 -15.70
CA PHE A 164 -5.39 5.90 -14.25
C PHE A 164 -6.84 5.74 -13.81
N MET A 165 -7.79 5.95 -14.73
CA MET A 165 -9.19 5.64 -14.50
C MET A 165 -9.44 4.14 -14.71
N ARG A 166 -10.29 3.58 -13.85
CA ARG A 166 -10.70 2.18 -13.95
C ARG A 166 -11.97 2.08 -14.79
N ASN A 167 -11.98 1.13 -15.71
CA ASN A 167 -13.20 0.72 -16.38
C ASN A 167 -13.92 -0.32 -15.50
N PHE A 168 -15.22 -0.14 -15.33
CA PHE A 168 -16.07 -1.09 -14.61
C PHE A 168 -16.90 -1.87 -15.62
N SER A 169 -17.10 -3.17 -15.38
CA SER A 169 -17.92 -4.04 -16.22
C SER A 169 -19.43 -3.76 -16.10
N ARG A 170 -19.84 -3.11 -15.03
CA ARG A 170 -21.22 -2.68 -14.77
C ARG A 170 -21.31 -1.17 -14.66
N ASP A 171 -22.53 -0.65 -14.85
CA ASP A 171 -22.79 0.76 -14.62
C ASP A 171 -22.51 1.10 -13.14
N ILE A 172 -21.60 2.04 -12.93
CA ILE A 172 -21.20 2.50 -11.59
C ILE A 172 -22.38 3.11 -10.81
N MET A 173 -23.39 3.60 -11.52
CA MET A 173 -24.61 4.17 -10.90
C MET A 173 -25.48 3.11 -10.23
N GLU A 174 -25.26 1.83 -10.52
CA GLU A 174 -25.94 0.71 -9.86
C GLU A 174 -25.28 0.32 -8.53
N TYR A 175 -24.08 0.81 -8.25
CA TYR A 175 -23.34 0.50 -7.04
C TYR A 175 -23.90 1.28 -5.85
N THR A 176 -24.23 0.58 -4.77
CA THR A 176 -24.82 1.17 -3.57
C THR A 176 -23.91 1.09 -2.36
N LYS A 177 -22.90 0.22 -2.38
CA LYS A 177 -21.96 -0.02 -1.29
C LYS A 177 -20.57 -0.30 -1.82
N PRO A 178 -19.52 -0.09 -1.01
CA PRO A 178 -18.12 -0.33 -1.43
C PRO A 178 -17.84 -1.76 -1.91
N GLU A 179 -18.58 -2.77 -1.40
CA GLU A 179 -18.42 -4.17 -1.78
C GLU A 179 -18.76 -4.41 -3.25
N ASP A 180 -19.70 -3.66 -3.81
CA ASP A 180 -20.13 -3.78 -5.21
C ASP A 180 -18.97 -3.54 -6.19
N PHE A 181 -18.05 -2.62 -5.84
CA PHE A 181 -16.83 -2.36 -6.62
C PHE A 181 -15.88 -3.56 -6.65
N ARG A 182 -15.85 -4.33 -5.58
CA ARG A 182 -15.01 -5.54 -5.46
C ARG A 182 -15.64 -6.71 -6.20
N GLU A 183 -16.94 -6.89 -6.07
CA GLU A 183 -17.68 -7.97 -6.71
C GLU A 183 -17.70 -7.83 -8.24
N SER A 184 -17.77 -6.60 -8.75
CA SER A 184 -17.80 -6.33 -10.19
C SER A 184 -16.57 -6.83 -10.93
N GLU A 185 -15.41 -6.91 -10.29
CA GLU A 185 -14.18 -7.40 -10.91
C GLU A 185 -14.25 -8.89 -11.29
N TRP A 186 -15.03 -9.66 -10.57
CA TRP A 186 -15.13 -11.11 -10.75
C TRP A 186 -16.30 -11.53 -11.62
N PHE A 187 -17.18 -10.59 -11.99
CA PHE A 187 -18.43 -10.88 -12.69
C PHE A 187 -18.22 -11.53 -14.06
N GLU A 188 -17.24 -11.05 -14.82
CA GLU A 188 -16.90 -11.60 -16.15
C GLU A 188 -16.10 -12.91 -16.06
N VAL A 189 -15.43 -13.16 -14.94
CA VAL A 189 -14.56 -14.33 -14.73
C VAL A 189 -15.31 -15.48 -14.04
N ASP A 190 -16.54 -15.25 -13.57
CA ASP A 190 -17.30 -16.21 -12.75
C ASP A 190 -17.78 -17.46 -13.52
N GLU A 191 -17.75 -17.45 -14.85
CA GLU A 191 -18.01 -18.64 -15.67
C GLU A 191 -16.96 -19.74 -15.46
N ASP A 192 -15.71 -19.37 -15.17
CA ASP A 192 -14.65 -20.31 -14.79
C ASP A 192 -14.18 -20.07 -13.34
N ARG A 193 -14.92 -20.69 -12.40
CA ARG A 193 -14.60 -20.60 -10.95
C ARG A 193 -13.16 -21.01 -10.60
N GLY A 194 -12.56 -21.89 -11.37
CA GLY A 194 -11.16 -22.33 -11.19
C GLY A 194 -10.17 -21.24 -11.56
N LEU A 195 -10.45 -20.49 -12.61
CA LEU A 195 -9.64 -19.37 -13.06
C LEU A 195 -9.71 -18.18 -12.07
N ALA A 196 -10.92 -17.79 -11.68
CA ALA A 196 -11.13 -16.72 -10.71
C ALA A 196 -10.42 -17.01 -9.37
N ARG A 197 -10.56 -18.24 -8.85
CA ARG A 197 -9.87 -18.68 -7.63
C ARG A 197 -8.34 -18.60 -7.76
N ARG A 198 -7.80 -19.07 -8.89
CA ARG A 198 -6.37 -18.98 -9.16
C ARG A 198 -5.89 -17.54 -9.14
N HIS A 199 -6.56 -16.62 -9.84
CA HIS A 199 -6.22 -15.20 -9.85
C HIS A 199 -6.24 -14.61 -8.43
N ARG A 200 -7.27 -14.88 -7.63
CA ARG A 200 -7.36 -14.39 -6.24
C ARG A 200 -6.20 -14.87 -5.39
N VAL A 201 -5.89 -16.17 -5.45
CA VAL A 201 -4.80 -16.74 -4.64
C VAL A 201 -3.44 -16.15 -5.02
N TYR A 202 -3.13 -16.07 -6.31
CA TYR A 202 -1.86 -15.49 -6.76
C TYR A 202 -1.75 -13.99 -6.43
N LYS A 203 -2.82 -13.22 -6.66
CA LYS A 203 -2.85 -11.79 -6.30
C LYS A 203 -2.62 -11.59 -4.80
N ARG A 204 -3.29 -12.36 -3.95
CA ARG A 204 -3.10 -12.25 -2.50
C ARG A 204 -1.69 -12.58 -2.06
N LEU A 205 -1.09 -13.64 -2.59
CA LEU A 205 0.29 -14.01 -2.26
C LEU A 205 1.32 -12.96 -2.69
N LEU A 206 1.10 -12.32 -3.86
CA LEU A 206 2.09 -11.40 -4.43
C LEU A 206 1.88 -9.95 -4.00
N PHE A 207 0.66 -9.56 -3.60
CA PHE A 207 0.33 -8.17 -3.30
C PHE A 207 0.11 -7.89 -1.81
N ALA A 208 0.07 -8.91 -0.96
CA ALA A 208 -0.08 -8.75 0.47
C ALA A 208 1.08 -9.42 1.23
N PRO A 209 1.49 -8.88 2.38
CA PRO A 209 2.54 -9.48 3.22
C PRO A 209 2.18 -10.87 3.74
N ALA A 210 0.88 -11.12 3.91
CA ALA A 210 0.35 -12.39 4.41
C ALA A 210 -1.01 -12.73 3.79
N VAL A 211 -1.34 -14.01 3.74
CA VAL A 211 -2.66 -14.53 3.42
C VAL A 211 -3.19 -15.25 4.65
N TYR A 212 -4.21 -14.70 5.29
CA TYR A 212 -4.88 -15.37 6.40
C TYR A 212 -6.16 -16.05 5.92
N ARG A 213 -6.45 -17.24 6.48
CA ARG A 213 -7.65 -18.02 6.12
C ARG A 213 -8.94 -17.26 6.35
N GLU A 214 -8.98 -16.43 7.39
CA GLU A 214 -10.15 -15.63 7.77
C GLU A 214 -10.45 -14.45 6.83
N ASP A 215 -9.46 -13.98 6.05
CA ASP A 215 -9.58 -12.77 5.22
C ASP A 215 -10.23 -13.01 3.86
N GLY A 216 -10.58 -14.23 3.54
CA GLY A 216 -11.15 -14.59 2.25
C GLY A 216 -12.07 -15.78 2.30
N SER A 217 -12.38 -16.34 1.12
CA SER A 217 -13.12 -17.60 1.09
C SER A 217 -12.23 -18.73 1.63
N GLY A 218 -12.77 -19.56 2.51
CA GLY A 218 -12.06 -20.75 2.99
C GLY A 218 -11.59 -21.65 1.84
N GLU A 219 -12.30 -21.64 0.73
CA GLU A 219 -11.97 -22.37 -0.49
C GLU A 219 -10.68 -21.87 -1.17
N ASP A 220 -10.40 -20.56 -1.17
CA ASP A 220 -9.15 -20.01 -1.70
C ASP A 220 -7.96 -20.47 -0.85
N PHE A 221 -8.14 -20.56 0.46
CA PHE A 221 -7.09 -21.05 1.35
C PHE A 221 -6.86 -22.57 1.22
N GLU A 222 -7.91 -23.36 1.03
CA GLU A 222 -7.78 -24.80 0.75
C GLU A 222 -7.11 -25.04 -0.62
N TYR A 223 -7.40 -24.22 -1.65
CA TYR A 223 -6.68 -24.24 -2.91
C TYR A 223 -5.18 -24.00 -2.70
N LEU A 224 -4.83 -22.99 -1.88
CA LEU A 224 -3.45 -22.68 -1.54
C LEU A 224 -2.75 -23.85 -0.84
N LYS A 225 -3.43 -24.51 0.11
CA LYS A 225 -2.90 -25.71 0.76
C LYS A 225 -2.67 -26.87 -0.21
N TYR A 226 -3.61 -27.11 -1.09
CA TYR A 226 -3.53 -28.24 -2.02
C TYR A 226 -2.44 -28.04 -3.09
N TYR A 227 -2.32 -26.84 -3.63
CA TYR A 227 -1.36 -26.52 -4.70
C TYR A 227 -0.09 -25.81 -4.21
N GLY A 228 0.09 -25.62 -2.93
CA GLY A 228 1.14 -24.78 -2.35
C GLY A 228 2.55 -25.15 -2.75
N TYR A 229 2.87 -26.46 -2.85
CA TYR A 229 4.17 -26.91 -3.33
C TYR A 229 4.46 -26.42 -4.76
N ARG A 230 3.51 -26.62 -5.67
CA ARG A 230 3.63 -26.18 -7.07
C ARG A 230 3.70 -24.66 -7.20
N LEU A 231 2.91 -23.93 -6.38
CA LEU A 231 2.95 -22.49 -6.30
C LEU A 231 4.32 -21.99 -5.82
N SER A 232 4.87 -22.62 -4.78
CA SER A 232 6.19 -22.27 -4.25
C SER A 232 7.30 -22.50 -5.28
N GLU A 233 7.30 -23.66 -5.95
CA GLU A 233 8.27 -23.99 -6.98
C GLU A 233 8.21 -22.98 -8.16
N GLU A 234 7.02 -22.61 -8.59
CA GLU A 234 6.81 -21.63 -9.67
C GLU A 234 7.29 -20.23 -9.26
N LEU A 235 6.98 -19.79 -8.04
CA LEU A 235 7.38 -18.47 -7.54
C LEU A 235 8.89 -18.41 -7.23
N GLU A 236 9.49 -19.52 -6.81
CA GLU A 236 10.92 -19.62 -6.63
C GLU A 236 11.68 -19.48 -7.95
N GLN A 237 11.23 -20.15 -9.01
CA GLN A 237 11.86 -20.07 -10.32
C GLN A 237 11.74 -18.70 -10.98
N LEU A 238 10.61 -18.00 -10.77
CA LEU A 238 10.34 -16.72 -11.44
C LEU A 238 10.79 -15.50 -10.64
N PHE A 239 10.71 -15.58 -9.31
CA PHE A 239 10.86 -14.41 -8.44
C PHE A 239 11.82 -14.64 -7.27
N GLU A 240 12.46 -15.80 -7.18
CA GLU A 240 13.34 -16.17 -6.04
C GLU A 240 12.62 -16.06 -4.69
N CYS A 241 11.36 -16.46 -4.66
CA CYS A 241 10.49 -16.39 -3.49
C CYS A 241 9.97 -17.76 -3.09
N HIS A 242 9.89 -18.03 -1.78
CA HIS A 242 9.34 -19.27 -1.23
C HIS A 242 7.99 -19.01 -0.56
N VAL A 243 7.01 -19.86 -0.80
CA VAL A 243 5.74 -19.85 -0.08
C VAL A 243 5.81 -20.74 1.13
N GLN A 244 5.60 -20.18 2.32
CA GLN A 244 5.38 -20.95 3.54
C GLN A 244 3.90 -20.98 3.88
N ILE A 245 3.35 -22.20 4.02
CA ILE A 245 1.95 -22.43 4.34
C ILE A 245 1.84 -23.05 5.72
N HIS A 246 1.01 -22.46 6.56
CA HIS A 246 0.70 -22.90 7.91
C HIS A 246 -0.77 -23.30 8.01
N ARG A 247 -1.23 -23.57 9.23
CA ARG A 247 -2.61 -24.04 9.48
C ARG A 247 -3.66 -22.99 9.06
N GLY A 248 -3.43 -21.73 9.39
CA GLY A 248 -4.34 -20.62 9.14
C GLY A 248 -3.73 -19.44 8.37
N SER A 249 -2.48 -19.57 7.89
CA SER A 249 -1.77 -18.47 7.24
C SER A 249 -0.81 -18.96 6.17
N ALA A 250 -0.47 -18.08 5.22
CA ALA A 250 0.58 -18.32 4.25
C ALA A 250 1.36 -17.02 4.01
N PHE A 251 2.66 -17.15 3.78
CA PHE A 251 3.59 -16.04 3.63
C PHE A 251 4.46 -16.27 2.41
N LEU A 252 4.77 -15.19 1.70
CA LEU A 252 5.78 -15.18 0.66
C LEU A 252 7.09 -14.65 1.24
N LEU A 253 8.10 -15.51 1.29
CA LEU A 253 9.44 -15.14 1.75
C LEU A 253 10.32 -14.86 0.55
N SER A 254 10.87 -13.65 0.48
CA SER A 254 11.80 -13.25 -0.57
C SER A 254 13.21 -13.78 -0.30
N GLY A 255 13.88 -14.29 -1.33
CA GLY A 255 15.31 -14.55 -1.30
C GLY A 255 16.13 -13.26 -1.20
N GLN A 256 17.44 -13.37 -0.98
CA GLN A 256 18.33 -12.21 -0.81
C GLN A 256 18.37 -11.28 -2.03
N ASP A 257 18.22 -11.83 -3.22
CA ASP A 257 18.27 -11.09 -4.48
C ASP A 257 16.88 -10.71 -5.03
N CYS A 258 15.82 -11.13 -4.35
CA CYS A 258 14.45 -10.81 -4.75
C CYS A 258 14.18 -9.30 -4.64
N ARG A 259 13.66 -8.71 -5.72
CA ARG A 259 13.40 -7.26 -5.84
C ARG A 259 11.96 -6.96 -6.24
N MET A 260 11.02 -7.78 -5.82
CA MET A 260 9.60 -7.63 -6.18
C MET A 260 8.90 -6.43 -5.55
N GLY A 261 9.51 -5.76 -4.59
CA GLY A 261 8.90 -4.59 -3.95
C GLY A 261 9.40 -4.33 -2.54
N ALA A 262 8.55 -3.70 -1.73
CA ALA A 262 8.84 -3.52 -0.32
C ALA A 262 8.82 -4.88 0.39
N ALA A 263 9.82 -5.15 1.21
CA ALA A 263 9.93 -6.36 2.02
C ALA A 263 10.20 -5.97 3.47
N PHE A 264 9.63 -6.70 4.39
CA PHE A 264 9.96 -6.55 5.81
C PHE A 264 11.12 -7.50 6.18
N PRO A 265 12.10 -7.07 6.99
CA PRO A 265 12.22 -5.72 7.56
C PRO A 265 12.71 -4.67 6.54
N GLU A 266 12.12 -3.48 6.60
CA GLU A 266 12.69 -2.32 5.91
C GLU A 266 13.92 -1.83 6.66
N ASN A 267 14.86 -1.22 5.95
CA ASN A 267 16.06 -0.64 6.57
C ASN A 267 15.73 0.73 7.20
N ASN A 268 14.98 0.70 8.30
CA ASN A 268 14.63 1.88 9.09
C ASN A 268 14.46 1.52 10.58
N SER A 269 14.57 2.54 11.43
CA SER A 269 14.49 2.36 12.88
C SER A 269 13.15 1.83 13.38
N LEU A 270 12.07 2.06 12.65
CA LEU A 270 10.75 1.55 13.05
C LEU A 270 10.66 0.03 12.87
N ALA A 271 11.23 -0.50 11.77
CA ALA A 271 11.32 -1.94 11.57
C ALA A 271 12.14 -2.62 12.67
N ASP A 272 13.25 -1.99 13.12
CA ASP A 272 14.04 -2.51 14.24
C ASP A 272 13.20 -2.57 15.53
N ILE A 273 12.44 -1.51 15.83
CA ILE A 273 11.54 -1.46 16.99
C ILE A 273 10.47 -2.56 16.90
N LEU A 274 9.88 -2.78 15.73
CA LEU A 274 8.92 -3.85 15.52
C LEU A 274 9.52 -5.22 15.80
N MET A 275 10.73 -5.48 15.32
CA MET A 275 11.40 -6.78 15.56
C MET A 275 11.67 -7.03 17.04
N LEU A 276 11.99 -5.99 17.82
CA LEU A 276 12.11 -6.10 19.29
C LEU A 276 10.76 -6.38 19.95
N ALA A 277 9.70 -5.69 19.48
CA ALA A 277 8.33 -5.95 19.96
C ALA A 277 7.90 -7.39 19.67
N PHE A 278 8.27 -7.96 18.52
CA PHE A 278 7.99 -9.36 18.20
C PHE A 278 8.66 -10.33 19.19
N GLY A 279 9.88 -10.03 19.65
CA GLY A 279 10.53 -10.78 20.71
C GLY A 279 9.71 -10.80 21.99
N LYS A 280 9.21 -9.64 22.43
CA LYS A 280 8.37 -9.53 23.65
C LYS A 280 7.00 -10.22 23.48
N ILE A 281 6.38 -10.11 22.32
CA ILE A 281 5.15 -10.83 22.00
C ILE A 281 5.37 -12.33 22.07
N ARG A 282 6.46 -12.83 21.52
CA ARG A 282 6.83 -14.23 21.59
C ARG A 282 7.05 -14.72 23.01
N GLU A 283 7.74 -13.97 23.86
CA GLU A 283 7.90 -14.27 25.29
C GLU A 283 6.55 -14.46 25.99
N LYS A 284 5.57 -13.57 25.75
CA LYS A 284 4.21 -13.67 26.31
C LYS A 284 3.47 -14.92 25.83
N ILE A 285 3.64 -15.30 24.57
CA ILE A 285 3.01 -16.49 23.99
C ILE A 285 3.68 -17.78 24.53
N GLU A 286 5.00 -17.87 24.50
CA GLU A 286 5.75 -19.03 25.04
C GLU A 286 5.53 -19.20 26.54
N GLY A 287 5.44 -18.10 27.27
CA GLY A 287 5.06 -18.08 28.69
C GLY A 287 3.59 -18.41 28.97
N LYS A 288 2.79 -18.67 27.93
CA LYS A 288 1.35 -18.98 28.01
C LYS A 288 0.50 -17.86 28.66
N VAL A 289 1.01 -16.64 28.70
CA VAL A 289 0.26 -15.46 29.14
C VAL A 289 -0.78 -15.12 28.06
N TRP A 290 -0.36 -15.08 26.81
CA TRP A 290 -1.24 -14.93 25.67
C TRP A 290 -1.55 -16.26 25.02
N LYS A 291 -2.84 -16.55 24.82
CA LYS A 291 -3.32 -17.81 24.28
C LYS A 291 -3.40 -17.75 22.77
N ILE A 292 -2.94 -18.81 22.13
CA ILE A 292 -3.04 -18.98 20.66
C ILE A 292 -4.34 -19.72 20.32
N THR A 293 -5.07 -19.20 19.33
CA THR A 293 -6.24 -19.87 18.74
C THR A 293 -5.83 -21.04 17.83
N PRO A 294 -6.78 -21.91 17.41
CA PRO A 294 -6.49 -22.95 16.43
C PRO A 294 -5.94 -22.43 15.08
N GLU A 295 -6.24 -21.18 14.73
CA GLU A 295 -5.76 -20.47 13.54
C GLU A 295 -4.39 -19.80 13.74
N GLU A 296 -3.73 -20.09 14.86
CA GLU A 296 -2.41 -19.55 15.23
C GLU A 296 -2.40 -18.03 15.52
N MET A 297 -3.55 -17.45 15.86
CA MET A 297 -3.70 -16.06 16.25
C MET A 297 -3.83 -15.90 17.76
N SER A 298 -3.52 -14.70 18.28
CA SER A 298 -3.75 -14.36 19.70
C SER A 298 -4.60 -13.12 19.82
N LEU A 299 -5.66 -13.20 20.63
CA LEU A 299 -6.51 -12.04 20.96
C LEU A 299 -6.04 -11.46 22.29
N VAL A 300 -5.70 -10.19 22.29
CA VAL A 300 -5.10 -9.49 23.41
C VAL A 300 -5.87 -8.20 23.68
N ASP A 301 -6.07 -7.85 24.93
CA ASP A 301 -6.63 -6.56 25.31
C ASP A 301 -5.72 -5.42 24.81
N LYS A 302 -6.32 -4.35 24.31
CA LYS A 302 -5.59 -3.20 23.75
C LYS A 302 -4.65 -2.56 24.78
N ILE A 303 -5.08 -2.44 26.03
CA ILE A 303 -4.27 -1.84 27.10
C ILE A 303 -3.05 -2.72 27.38
N GLU A 304 -3.24 -4.05 27.39
CA GLU A 304 -2.13 -4.99 27.61
C GLU A 304 -1.12 -4.95 26.44
N PHE A 305 -1.61 -4.83 25.20
CA PHE A 305 -0.76 -4.66 24.04
C PHE A 305 0.01 -3.34 24.08
N GLU A 306 -0.66 -2.22 24.39
CA GLU A 306 -0.03 -0.90 24.51
C GLU A 306 1.03 -0.88 25.63
N SER A 307 0.76 -1.55 26.75
CA SER A 307 1.72 -1.72 27.82
C SER A 307 2.97 -2.47 27.37
N LEU A 308 2.82 -3.54 26.57
CA LEU A 308 3.96 -4.26 26.00
C LEU A 308 4.81 -3.35 25.08
N ILE A 309 4.17 -2.53 24.26
CA ILE A 309 4.89 -1.57 23.38
C ILE A 309 5.67 -0.54 24.22
N LEU A 310 5.11 -0.08 25.32
CA LEU A 310 5.83 0.82 26.26
C LEU A 310 6.98 0.11 26.97
N ASP A 311 6.83 -1.16 27.33
CA ASP A 311 7.90 -1.96 27.90
C ASP A 311 9.09 -2.09 26.92
N VAL A 312 8.81 -2.27 25.63
CA VAL A 312 9.84 -2.25 24.58
C VAL A 312 10.57 -0.90 24.54
N LYS A 313 9.83 0.21 24.59
CA LYS A 313 10.44 1.56 24.64
C LYS A 313 11.29 1.76 25.89
N LYS A 314 10.81 1.32 27.05
CA LYS A 314 11.50 1.46 28.34
C LYS A 314 12.80 0.64 28.38
N GLU A 315 12.78 -0.59 27.84
CA GLU A 315 13.91 -1.50 27.88
C GLU A 315 14.97 -1.16 26.82
N TYR A 316 14.53 -0.84 25.59
CA TYR A 316 15.43 -0.67 24.47
C TYR A 316 15.56 0.77 23.95
N GLY A 317 14.79 1.71 24.53
CA GLY A 317 14.69 3.07 24.03
C GLY A 317 16.00 3.86 23.98
N SER A 318 16.98 3.53 24.83
CA SER A 318 18.33 4.14 24.77
C SER A 318 19.03 3.87 23.44
N GLY A 319 18.73 2.74 22.78
CA GLY A 319 19.26 2.35 21.49
C GLY A 319 18.46 2.88 20.29
N PHE A 320 17.32 3.50 20.50
CA PHE A 320 16.50 4.00 19.40
C PHE A 320 17.06 5.30 18.82
N ALA A 321 16.79 5.52 17.53
CA ALA A 321 17.02 6.81 16.92
C ALA A 321 16.31 7.92 17.73
N LYS A 322 16.92 9.11 17.76
CA LYS A 322 16.46 10.26 18.58
C LYS A 322 14.97 10.54 18.39
N LEU A 323 14.45 10.43 17.16
CA LEU A 323 13.03 10.61 16.83
C LEU A 323 12.13 9.73 17.71
N TYR A 324 12.42 8.43 17.82
CA TYR A 324 11.58 7.48 18.58
C TYR A 324 11.89 7.47 20.07
N ARG A 325 13.14 7.77 20.45
CA ARG A 325 13.55 7.90 21.85
C ARG A 325 12.81 9.04 22.54
N ASP A 326 12.79 10.22 21.92
CA ASP A 326 12.20 11.44 22.48
C ASP A 326 10.69 11.59 22.19
N MET A 327 10.11 10.68 21.40
CA MET A 327 8.70 10.69 21.00
C MET A 327 7.78 10.49 22.21
N PRO A 328 6.66 11.25 22.35
CA PRO A 328 5.66 11.01 23.39
C PRO A 328 5.10 9.59 23.33
N GLU A 329 4.77 9.00 24.48
CA GLU A 329 4.34 7.60 24.58
C GLU A 329 3.12 7.28 23.71
N GLY A 330 2.10 8.14 23.71
CA GLY A 330 0.90 7.93 22.89
C GLY A 330 1.18 7.96 21.39
N GLU A 331 2.09 8.83 20.94
CA GLU A 331 2.52 8.90 19.55
C GLU A 331 3.38 7.69 19.17
N PHE A 332 4.26 7.25 20.06
CA PHE A 332 5.07 6.06 19.88
C PHE A 332 4.20 4.80 19.72
N ILE A 333 3.24 4.58 20.63
CA ILE A 333 2.28 3.48 20.53
C ILE A 333 1.56 3.52 19.19
N LYS A 334 1.06 4.69 18.81
CA LYS A 334 0.34 4.86 17.55
C LYS A 334 1.21 4.49 16.35
N ASN A 335 2.43 5.04 16.26
CA ASN A 335 3.33 4.76 15.13
C ASN A 335 3.68 3.27 15.01
N VAL A 336 3.99 2.62 16.13
CA VAL A 336 4.29 1.19 16.16
C VAL A 336 3.05 0.37 15.76
N THR A 337 1.88 0.69 16.31
CA THR A 337 0.63 -0.02 16.02
C THR A 337 0.22 0.14 14.56
N ASP A 338 0.26 1.35 14.02
CA ASP A 338 -0.11 1.62 12.63
C ASP A 338 0.85 0.92 11.65
N GLU A 339 2.14 0.85 11.95
CA GLU A 339 3.10 0.12 11.13
C GLU A 339 2.93 -1.40 11.22
N MET A 340 2.62 -1.94 12.42
CA MET A 340 2.30 -3.36 12.59
C MET A 340 1.02 -3.74 11.81
N GLU A 341 0.01 -2.88 11.81
CA GLU A 341 -1.21 -3.08 11.02
C GLU A 341 -0.92 -3.00 9.53
N ARG A 342 -0.15 -2.01 9.09
CA ARG A 342 0.29 -1.85 7.70
C ARG A 342 0.96 -3.11 7.14
N TRP A 343 1.76 -3.80 7.91
CA TRP A 343 2.43 -5.04 7.53
C TRP A 343 1.62 -6.31 7.84
N MET A 344 0.36 -6.18 8.26
CA MET A 344 -0.51 -7.30 8.62
C MET A 344 0.02 -8.17 9.78
N PHE A 345 0.84 -7.62 10.65
CA PHE A 345 1.28 -8.29 11.89
C PHE A 345 0.19 -8.32 12.95
N ILE A 346 -0.68 -7.34 12.92
CA ILE A 346 -1.84 -7.23 13.81
C ILE A 346 -3.07 -6.79 13.03
N LYS A 347 -4.24 -6.99 13.65
CA LYS A 347 -5.53 -6.41 13.23
C LYS A 347 -6.22 -5.80 14.43
N LYS A 348 -6.75 -4.60 14.27
CA LYS A 348 -7.62 -3.97 15.26
C LYS A 348 -9.00 -4.61 15.20
N VAL A 349 -9.58 -4.96 16.34
CA VAL A 349 -10.94 -5.49 16.46
C VAL A 349 -11.79 -4.39 17.09
N ASP A 350 -12.48 -3.62 16.26
CA ASP A 350 -13.13 -2.36 16.64
C ASP A 350 -14.18 -2.49 17.75
N ASP A 351 -14.95 -3.57 17.77
CA ASP A 351 -16.06 -3.73 18.72
C ASP A 351 -15.64 -4.21 20.13
N MET A 352 -14.40 -4.66 20.31
CA MET A 352 -13.98 -5.36 21.55
C MET A 352 -12.79 -4.72 22.29
N HIS A 353 -12.28 -3.58 21.84
CA HIS A 353 -11.03 -3.01 22.39
C HIS A 353 -9.89 -4.03 22.43
N GLN A 354 -9.83 -4.90 21.43
CA GLN A 354 -8.85 -5.97 21.32
C GLN A 354 -7.95 -5.79 20.11
N ILE A 355 -6.75 -6.31 20.23
CA ILE A 355 -5.76 -6.45 19.16
C ILE A 355 -5.62 -7.93 18.86
N LYS A 356 -5.77 -8.30 17.60
CA LYS A 356 -5.49 -9.64 17.09
C LYS A 356 -4.05 -9.69 16.61
N ILE A 357 -3.20 -10.44 17.31
CA ILE A 357 -1.81 -10.71 16.88
C ILE A 357 -1.84 -11.81 15.82
N CYS A 358 -1.24 -11.55 14.68
CA CYS A 358 -1.22 -12.48 13.55
C CYS A 358 0.06 -13.35 13.53
N PRO A 359 0.01 -14.56 12.95
CA PRO A 359 1.13 -15.51 12.94
C PRO A 359 2.42 -14.99 12.28
N LEU A 360 2.32 -13.97 11.41
CA LEU A 360 3.47 -13.34 10.76
C LEU A 360 4.48 -12.76 11.78
N VAL A 361 4.02 -12.30 12.94
CA VAL A 361 4.87 -11.84 14.06
C VAL A 361 5.89 -12.90 14.49
N GLY A 362 5.52 -14.17 14.42
CA GLY A 362 6.40 -15.28 14.81
C GLY A 362 7.51 -15.61 13.79
N LYS A 363 7.56 -14.95 12.64
CA LYS A 363 8.51 -15.27 11.57
C LYS A 363 9.83 -14.52 11.67
N ILE A 364 9.82 -13.37 12.30
CA ILE A 364 10.98 -12.49 12.38
C ILE A 364 11.14 -12.03 13.81
N GLN A 365 12.38 -12.02 14.28
CA GLN A 365 12.73 -11.53 15.62
C GLN A 365 14.04 -10.75 15.51
N GLY A 366 14.12 -9.63 16.19
CA GLY A 366 15.35 -8.87 16.39
C GLY A 366 15.79 -8.92 17.85
N SER A 367 17.08 -8.81 18.08
CA SER A 367 17.67 -8.58 19.39
C SER A 367 18.88 -7.69 19.25
N TYR A 368 19.12 -6.80 20.21
CA TYR A 368 20.39 -6.12 20.28
C TYR A 368 21.49 -7.06 20.77
N PRO A 369 22.74 -6.88 20.32
CA PRO A 369 23.89 -7.53 20.92
C PRO A 369 23.97 -7.24 22.43
N GLN A 370 24.46 -8.18 23.23
CA GLN A 370 24.52 -8.04 24.70
C GLN A 370 25.38 -6.87 25.17
N ASP A 371 26.32 -6.41 24.33
CA ASP A 371 27.23 -5.29 24.56
C ASP A 371 26.73 -3.97 23.95
N TYR A 372 25.52 -3.92 23.40
CA TYR A 372 24.95 -2.71 22.82
C TYR A 372 24.56 -1.70 23.91
N THR A 373 25.33 -0.63 24.02
CA THR A 373 25.15 0.43 25.02
C THR A 373 24.27 1.62 24.57
N GLY A 374 23.67 1.52 23.34
CA GLY A 374 22.95 2.63 22.72
C GLY A 374 23.89 3.71 22.18
N GLY A 375 23.60 4.25 21.00
CA GLY A 375 24.49 5.13 20.20
C GLY A 375 24.92 6.47 20.79
N ASN A 376 25.44 6.48 22.00
CA ASN A 376 26.01 7.66 22.65
C ASN A 376 27.49 7.91 22.33
N GLU A 377 28.12 7.18 21.41
CA GLU A 377 29.55 7.33 21.10
C GLU A 377 29.91 8.31 19.98
N ASN A 378 28.94 9.00 19.37
CA ASN A 378 29.22 9.96 18.27
C ASN A 378 28.83 11.42 18.57
N GLU A 379 28.81 11.84 19.83
CA GLU A 379 28.81 13.26 20.21
C GLU A 379 30.03 13.54 21.12
N GLN A 380 31.22 13.46 20.54
CA GLN A 380 32.42 14.17 21.05
C GLN A 380 33.13 14.89 19.90
#